data_b3fd78d32f2f29a60e5dda0f72a1be8a
#
_entry.id   b3fd78d32f2f29a60e5dda0f72a1be8a
#
_cell.length_a   1.000
_cell.length_b   1.000
_cell.length_c   1.000
_cell.angle_alpha   90.00
_cell.angle_beta   90.00
_cell.angle_gamma   90.00
#
_symmetry.space_group_name_H-M   'P 1'
#
loop_
_entity.id
_entity.type
_entity.pdbx_description
1 polymer ?
#
loop_
_entity_poly.entity_id
_entity_poly.type
_entity_poly.pdbx_seq_one_letter_code
_entity_poly.pdbx_strand_id
1 'polypeptide(L)'
;MKALERFILGMALTVGATSFVASAQSVISAKSGLIHYAEGRVYLGDKLVESQFGSFPDIKGNGQVRTEDGRAEVLLTPGVFLRIGENSSIRMVTNRLIDTRVEFLSGSILVEADELPKDNGVTIVYKDYSIKLEQ
;
A
#
# COMPACT_ATOMS: atom_id res chain seq x y z
N MET A 1 -49.72 57.21 -12.21
CA MET A 1 -48.53 56.86 -13.03
C MET A 1 -47.24 56.76 -12.24
N LYS A 2 -47.18 57.18 -11.01
CA LYS A 2 -46.01 57.02 -10.15
C LYS A 2 -45.90 55.66 -9.46
N ALA A 3 -46.91 54.79 -9.54
CA ALA A 3 -46.90 53.47 -8.90
C ALA A 3 -46.29 52.37 -9.77
N LEU A 4 -46.16 52.58 -11.09
CA LEU A 4 -45.57 51.60 -11.99
C LEU A 4 -44.03 51.59 -12.00
N GLU A 5 -43.41 52.72 -11.67
CA GLU A 5 -41.96 52.83 -11.63
C GLU A 5 -41.32 52.17 -10.41
N ARG A 6 -42.11 51.86 -9.40
CA ARG A 6 -41.61 51.20 -8.18
C ARG A 6 -41.65 49.68 -8.24
N PHE A 7 -42.27 49.11 -9.25
CA PHE A 7 -42.35 47.65 -9.39
C PHE A 7 -41.22 47.04 -10.20
N ILE A 8 -40.42 47.83 -10.87
CA ILE A 8 -39.33 47.35 -11.73
C ILE A 8 -38.01 47.20 -11.00
N LEU A 9 -37.90 47.72 -9.77
CA LEU A 9 -36.64 47.70 -9.02
C LEU A 9 -36.54 46.52 -8.02
N GLY A 10 -37.46 45.57 -8.06
CA GLY A 10 -37.48 44.43 -7.16
C GLY A 10 -36.99 43.09 -7.76
N MET A 11 -36.54 43.11 -9.00
CA MET A 11 -36.09 41.88 -9.69
C MET A 11 -34.57 41.91 -9.93
N ALA A 12 -33.84 42.02 -8.84
CA ALA A 12 -32.41 42.00 -8.87
C ALA A 12 -31.86 40.82 -8.10
N LEU A 13 -31.19 39.96 -8.83
CA LEU A 13 -30.09 39.12 -8.43
C LEU A 13 -30.33 38.10 -7.29
N THR A 14 -31.00 37.02 -7.58
CA THR A 14 -30.61 35.75 -6.97
C THR A 14 -29.46 35.16 -7.77
N VAL A 15 -28.27 35.61 -7.50
CA VAL A 15 -27.05 34.91 -7.90
C VAL A 15 -27.02 33.60 -7.12
N GLY A 16 -27.40 32.52 -7.76
CA GLY A 16 -27.28 31.20 -7.24
C GLY A 16 -25.80 30.90 -7.01
N ALA A 17 -25.35 30.93 -5.77
CA ALA A 17 -24.06 30.37 -5.38
C ALA A 17 -24.15 28.86 -5.56
N THR A 18 -23.75 28.38 -6.74
CA THR A 18 -23.49 26.97 -6.96
C THR A 18 -22.21 26.65 -6.19
N SER A 19 -22.39 26.15 -4.97
CA SER A 19 -21.29 25.56 -4.21
C SER A 19 -20.79 24.34 -4.97
N PHE A 20 -19.67 24.47 -5.66
CA PHE A 20 -18.91 23.33 -6.14
C PHE A 20 -18.40 22.57 -4.91
N VAL A 21 -19.08 21.49 -4.56
CA VAL A 21 -18.55 20.52 -3.63
C VAL A 21 -17.39 19.85 -4.36
N ALA A 22 -16.18 20.34 -4.16
CA ALA A 22 -14.99 19.64 -4.58
C ALA A 22 -14.96 18.31 -3.80
N SER A 23 -15.37 17.24 -4.46
CA SER A 23 -15.18 15.89 -3.95
C SER A 23 -13.67 15.65 -3.90
N ALA A 24 -13.08 15.80 -2.73
CA ALA A 24 -11.71 15.39 -2.50
C ALA A 24 -11.68 13.87 -2.65
N GLN A 25 -11.34 13.39 -3.85
CA GLN A 25 -10.97 11.99 -4.03
C GLN A 25 -9.71 11.76 -3.19
N SER A 26 -9.84 11.02 -2.11
CA SER A 26 -8.68 10.52 -1.39
C SER A 26 -7.93 9.61 -2.35
N VAL A 27 -6.79 10.06 -2.84
CA VAL A 27 -5.87 9.23 -3.59
C VAL A 27 -5.33 8.21 -2.59
N ILE A 28 -5.90 7.02 -2.58
CA ILE A 28 -5.35 5.88 -1.86
C ILE A 28 -4.05 5.55 -2.58
N SER A 29 -2.93 5.94 -2.00
CA SER A 29 -1.62 5.56 -2.51
C SER A 29 -1.51 4.05 -2.38
N ALA A 30 -1.69 3.35 -3.49
CA ALA A 30 -1.55 1.91 -3.57
C ALA A 30 -0.07 1.55 -3.40
N LYS A 31 0.27 1.11 -2.18
CA LYS A 31 1.61 0.63 -1.82
C LYS A 31 1.62 -0.88 -1.72
N SER A 32 2.76 -1.46 -1.99
CA SER A 32 3.05 -2.86 -1.72
C SER A 32 3.66 -3.03 -0.33
N GLY A 33 3.70 -4.27 0.17
CA GLY A 33 4.41 -4.58 1.40
C GLY A 33 3.58 -4.44 2.67
N LEU A 34 2.37 -4.99 2.66
CA LEU A 34 1.52 -5.09 3.84
C LEU A 34 1.77 -6.41 4.56
N ILE A 35 2.21 -6.38 5.83
CA ILE A 35 2.31 -7.60 6.64
C ILE A 35 0.90 -7.95 7.11
N HIS A 36 0.26 -8.91 6.46
CA HIS A 36 -1.10 -9.28 6.80
C HIS A 36 -1.20 -10.47 7.74
N TYR A 37 -0.10 -11.19 7.95
CA TYR A 37 0.01 -12.27 8.91
C TYR A 37 1.38 -12.27 9.57
N ALA A 38 1.41 -12.44 10.87
CA ALA A 38 2.62 -12.64 11.65
C ALA A 38 2.32 -13.59 12.82
N GLU A 39 3.18 -14.56 13.04
CA GLU A 39 3.12 -15.53 14.13
C GLU A 39 4.50 -15.68 14.76
N GLY A 40 4.56 -15.82 16.07
CA GLY A 40 5.81 -15.90 16.79
C GLY A 40 6.57 -14.57 16.81
N ARG A 41 7.89 -14.62 16.84
CA ARG A 41 8.72 -13.43 16.90
C ARG A 41 9.05 -12.91 15.51
N VAL A 42 8.32 -11.85 15.11
CA VAL A 42 8.49 -11.12 13.86
C VAL A 42 8.78 -9.66 14.18
N TYR A 43 9.79 -9.09 13.54
CA TYR A 43 10.20 -7.70 13.76
C TYR A 43 10.11 -6.91 12.45
N LEU A 44 9.58 -5.71 12.55
CA LEU A 44 9.66 -4.69 11.51
C LEU A 44 10.62 -3.60 11.98
N GLY A 45 11.82 -3.57 11.41
CA GLY A 45 12.93 -2.83 11.99
C GLY A 45 13.28 -3.40 13.37
N ASP A 46 13.25 -2.54 14.39
CA ASP A 46 13.51 -2.92 15.78
C ASP A 46 12.24 -3.21 16.60
N LYS A 47 11.06 -3.10 15.98
CA LYS A 47 9.78 -3.26 16.65
C LYS A 47 9.21 -4.66 16.43
N LEU A 48 8.80 -5.31 17.51
CA LEU A 48 8.03 -6.54 17.44
C LEU A 48 6.69 -6.26 16.77
N VAL A 49 6.35 -7.06 15.76
CA VAL A 49 5.05 -7.02 15.10
C VAL A 49 4.05 -7.75 16.00
N GLU A 50 3.19 -6.99 16.65
CA GLU A 50 2.08 -7.56 17.40
C GLU A 50 0.95 -7.91 16.44
N SER A 51 0.52 -9.18 16.49
CA SER A 51 -0.64 -9.63 15.73
C SER A 51 -1.91 -9.06 16.37
N GLN A 52 -2.31 -7.88 15.97
CA GLN A 52 -3.57 -7.26 16.36
C GLN A 52 -4.58 -7.39 15.23
N PHE A 53 -5.78 -7.87 15.57
CA PHE A 53 -6.88 -7.89 14.61
C PHE A 53 -7.15 -6.49 14.04
N GLY A 54 -7.06 -6.37 12.72
CA GLY A 54 -7.38 -5.13 11.99
C GLY A 54 -6.24 -4.12 11.89
N SER A 55 -5.04 -4.42 12.39
CA SER A 55 -3.85 -3.59 12.21
C SER A 55 -2.82 -4.36 11.39
N PHE A 56 -2.60 -3.91 10.17
CA PHE A 56 -1.63 -4.52 9.25
C PHE A 56 -0.52 -3.50 8.99
N PRO A 57 0.68 -3.67 9.57
CA PRO A 57 1.76 -2.73 9.37
C PRO A 57 2.30 -2.77 7.94
N ASP A 58 2.52 -1.58 7.38
CA ASP A 58 3.18 -1.40 6.09
C ASP A 58 4.69 -1.43 6.24
N ILE A 59 5.36 -2.14 5.35
CA ILE A 59 6.80 -2.09 5.21
C ILE A 59 7.14 -0.92 4.29
N LYS A 60 7.74 0.11 4.85
CA LYS A 60 8.19 1.28 4.08
C LYS A 60 9.43 0.94 3.24
N GLY A 61 9.75 1.80 2.28
CA GLY A 61 11.00 1.70 1.54
C GLY A 61 12.21 1.62 2.49
N ASN A 62 13.13 0.70 2.22
CA ASN A 62 14.25 0.29 3.06
C ASN A 62 13.89 -0.36 4.41
N GLY A 63 12.59 -0.62 4.66
CA GLY A 63 12.15 -1.35 5.84
C GLY A 63 12.59 -2.81 5.80
N GLN A 64 13.06 -3.32 6.93
CA GLN A 64 13.49 -4.70 7.09
C GLN A 64 12.49 -5.48 7.93
N VAL A 65 12.14 -6.68 7.48
CA VAL A 65 11.39 -7.67 8.25
C VAL A 65 12.33 -8.80 8.61
N ARG A 66 12.36 -9.14 9.89
CA ARG A 66 13.17 -10.23 10.43
C ARG A 66 12.30 -11.16 11.27
N THR A 67 12.48 -12.44 11.10
CA THR A 67 11.85 -13.46 11.92
C THR A 67 12.90 -14.19 12.76
N GLU A 68 12.49 -14.65 13.93
CA GLU A 68 13.24 -15.61 14.75
C GLU A 68 12.48 -16.95 14.72
N ASP A 69 11.93 -17.40 15.85
CA ASP A 69 11.02 -18.55 15.94
C ASP A 69 9.59 -18.14 15.53
N GLY A 70 9.45 -17.56 14.35
CA GLY A 70 8.20 -17.02 13.85
C GLY A 70 8.19 -16.99 12.33
N ARG A 71 7.05 -16.62 11.78
CA ARG A 71 6.83 -16.49 10.34
C ARG A 71 5.90 -15.36 10.03
N ALA A 72 6.03 -14.82 8.85
CA ALA A 72 5.19 -13.73 8.37
C ALA A 72 4.74 -13.96 6.93
N GLU A 73 3.64 -13.34 6.57
CA GLU A 73 3.18 -13.25 5.20
C GLU A 73 2.97 -11.79 4.83
N VAL A 74 3.54 -11.39 3.72
CA VAL A 74 3.53 -10.03 3.20
C VAL A 74 2.79 -10.02 1.87
N LEU A 75 1.76 -9.20 1.78
CA LEU A 75 1.10 -8.90 0.52
C LEU A 75 1.96 -7.92 -0.27
N LEU A 76 2.55 -8.37 -1.38
CA LEU A 76 3.38 -7.53 -2.25
C LEU A 76 2.54 -6.74 -3.24
N THR A 77 1.64 -7.42 -3.94
CA THR A 77 0.64 -6.83 -4.83
C THR A 77 -0.63 -7.68 -4.73
N PRO A 78 -1.78 -7.23 -5.20
CA PRO A 78 -2.96 -8.09 -5.29
C PRO A 78 -2.61 -9.41 -6.01
N GLY A 79 -2.84 -10.53 -5.32
CA GLY A 79 -2.55 -11.87 -5.83
C GLY A 79 -1.10 -12.34 -5.69
N VAL A 80 -0.19 -11.55 -5.12
CA VAL A 80 1.21 -11.95 -4.89
C VAL A 80 1.57 -11.83 -3.42
N PHE A 81 1.93 -12.96 -2.81
CA PHE A 81 2.30 -13.07 -1.40
C PHE A 81 3.74 -13.51 -1.25
N LEU A 82 4.42 -12.93 -0.28
CA LEU A 82 5.75 -13.34 0.16
C LEU A 82 5.64 -13.95 1.55
N ARG A 83 5.91 -15.24 1.67
CA ARG A 83 5.99 -15.93 2.96
C ARG A 83 7.43 -15.96 3.43
N ILE A 84 7.62 -15.53 4.66
CA ILE A 84 8.92 -15.46 5.32
C ILE A 84 8.94 -16.56 6.38
N GLY A 85 9.88 -17.50 6.25
CA GLY A 85 10.07 -18.60 7.17
C GLY A 85 10.73 -18.16 8.48
N GLU A 86 11.06 -19.14 9.35
CA GLU A 86 11.79 -18.88 10.59
C GLU A 86 13.25 -18.47 10.30
N ASN A 87 13.83 -17.68 11.21
CA ASN A 87 15.22 -17.23 11.14
C ASN A 87 15.57 -16.62 9.78
N SER A 88 14.69 -15.78 9.27
CA SER A 88 14.76 -15.20 7.94
C SER A 88 14.71 -13.68 7.98
N SER A 89 15.24 -13.05 6.94
CA SER A 89 15.26 -11.60 6.84
C SER A 89 15.14 -11.15 5.39
N ILE A 90 14.32 -10.14 5.20
CA ILE A 90 14.11 -9.44 3.93
C ILE A 90 14.20 -7.92 4.14
N ARG A 91 14.47 -7.19 3.06
CA ARG A 91 14.36 -5.73 3.02
C ARG A 91 13.49 -5.29 1.84
N MET A 92 12.54 -4.42 2.11
CA MET A 92 11.77 -3.77 1.06
C MET A 92 12.60 -2.66 0.42
N VAL A 93 13.06 -2.84 -0.80
CA VAL A 93 13.85 -1.84 -1.52
C VAL A 93 12.92 -0.76 -2.10
N THR A 94 11.86 -1.20 -2.77
CA THR A 94 10.84 -0.33 -3.35
C THR A 94 9.46 -0.91 -3.07
N ASN A 95 8.53 -0.09 -2.59
CA ASN A 95 7.18 -0.51 -2.22
C ASN A 95 6.08 0.12 -3.10
N ARG A 96 6.35 0.29 -4.37
CA ARG A 96 5.37 0.76 -5.36
C ARG A 96 4.77 -0.44 -6.07
N LEU A 97 3.46 -0.46 -6.29
CA LEU A 97 2.79 -1.59 -6.97
C LEU A 97 3.35 -1.84 -8.38
N ILE A 98 3.68 -0.77 -9.10
CA ILE A 98 4.28 -0.87 -10.43
C ILE A 98 5.74 -1.34 -10.43
N ASP A 99 6.42 -1.23 -9.27
CA ASP A 99 7.81 -1.65 -9.07
C ASP A 99 8.00 -2.01 -7.60
N THR A 100 7.56 -3.21 -7.25
CA THR A 100 7.81 -3.80 -5.93
C THR A 100 9.12 -4.56 -5.99
N ARG A 101 10.07 -4.18 -5.16
CA ARG A 101 11.38 -4.80 -5.11
C ARG A 101 11.74 -5.20 -3.69
N VAL A 102 11.98 -6.49 -3.49
CA VAL A 102 12.34 -7.08 -2.20
C VAL A 102 13.72 -7.72 -2.29
N GLU A 103 14.59 -7.34 -1.39
CA GLU A 103 15.88 -8.00 -1.22
C GLU A 103 15.74 -9.12 -0.18
N PHE A 104 16.11 -10.32 -0.59
CA PHE A 104 16.25 -11.47 0.31
C PHE A 104 17.62 -11.44 0.94
N LEU A 105 17.68 -11.35 2.26
CA LEU A 105 18.93 -11.22 3.00
C LEU A 105 19.42 -12.57 3.51
N SER A 106 18.55 -13.34 4.18
CA SER A 106 18.92 -14.63 4.76
C SER A 106 17.72 -15.48 5.09
N GLY A 107 17.93 -16.78 5.26
CA GLY A 107 16.92 -17.73 5.70
C GLY A 107 16.16 -18.38 4.55
N SER A 108 14.85 -18.40 4.61
CA SER A 108 13.96 -18.97 3.59
C SER A 108 12.76 -18.07 3.32
N ILE A 109 12.41 -17.95 2.06
CA ILE A 109 11.21 -17.26 1.59
C ILE A 109 10.50 -18.11 0.52
N LEU A 110 9.21 -17.92 0.40
CA LEU A 110 8.40 -18.48 -0.66
C LEU A 110 7.56 -17.36 -1.26
N VAL A 111 7.60 -17.22 -2.57
CA VAL A 111 6.72 -16.31 -3.31
C VAL A 111 5.61 -17.14 -3.94
N GLU A 112 4.38 -16.77 -3.64
CA GLU A 112 3.18 -17.35 -4.22
C GLU A 112 2.47 -16.28 -5.04
N ALA A 113 2.26 -16.55 -6.31
CA ALA A 113 1.59 -15.66 -7.24
C ALA A 113 0.42 -16.39 -7.89
N ASP A 114 -0.79 -16.01 -7.50
CA ASP A 114 -2.02 -16.51 -8.14
C ASP A 114 -2.28 -15.75 -9.44
N GLU A 115 -2.10 -14.44 -9.38
CA GLU A 115 -2.27 -13.53 -10.49
C GLU A 115 -1.34 -12.33 -10.33
N LEU A 116 -0.67 -11.93 -11.40
CA LEU A 116 0.11 -10.71 -11.44
C LEU A 116 -0.58 -9.72 -12.39
N PRO A 117 -1.20 -8.62 -11.89
CA PRO A 117 -1.78 -7.61 -12.73
C PRO A 117 -0.74 -7.02 -13.70
N LYS A 118 -1.14 -6.75 -14.95
CA LYS A 118 -0.24 -6.31 -16.04
C LYS A 118 0.63 -5.11 -15.69
N ASP A 119 0.08 -4.18 -14.91
CA ASP A 119 0.76 -2.94 -14.54
C ASP A 119 1.56 -3.06 -13.23
N ASN A 120 1.59 -4.23 -12.62
CA ASN A 120 2.33 -4.48 -11.40
C ASN A 120 3.62 -5.23 -11.70
N GLY A 121 4.70 -4.79 -11.06
CA GLY A 121 6.00 -5.43 -11.17
C GLY A 121 6.48 -5.92 -9.81
N VAL A 122 6.92 -7.18 -9.73
CA VAL A 122 7.54 -7.76 -8.54
C VAL A 122 8.89 -8.34 -8.89
N THR A 123 9.91 -7.91 -8.15
CA THR A 123 11.29 -8.38 -8.32
C THR A 123 11.85 -8.79 -6.96
N ILE A 124 12.39 -9.98 -6.90
CA ILE A 124 13.17 -10.47 -5.75
C ILE A 124 14.65 -10.35 -6.08
N VAL A 125 15.40 -9.73 -5.21
CA VAL A 125 16.85 -9.54 -5.35
C VAL A 125 17.55 -10.37 -4.29
N TYR A 126 18.55 -11.12 -4.71
CA TYR A 126 19.44 -11.86 -3.82
C TYR A 126 20.88 -11.71 -4.28
N LYS A 127 21.67 -11.00 -3.50
CA LYS A 127 23.06 -10.64 -3.89
C LYS A 127 23.07 -9.96 -5.28
N ASP A 128 23.76 -10.54 -6.24
CA ASP A 128 23.87 -10.05 -7.62
C ASP A 128 22.77 -10.59 -8.55
N TYR A 129 21.84 -11.39 -8.02
CA TYR A 129 20.75 -11.99 -8.79
C TYR A 129 19.46 -11.22 -8.62
N SER A 130 18.70 -11.12 -9.69
CA SER A 130 17.41 -10.46 -9.74
C SER A 130 16.42 -11.37 -10.45
N ILE A 131 15.34 -11.72 -9.74
CA ILE A 131 14.27 -12.58 -10.24
C ILE A 131 13.03 -11.72 -10.39
N LYS A 132 12.65 -11.47 -11.63
CA LYS A 132 11.42 -10.76 -11.95
C LYS A 132 10.30 -11.77 -12.16
N LEU A 133 9.15 -11.53 -11.51
CA LEU A 133 7.94 -12.29 -11.78
C LEU A 133 7.34 -11.80 -13.11
N GLU A 134 7.02 -12.75 -13.98
CA GLU A 134 6.36 -12.51 -15.26
C GLU A 134 5.04 -13.30 -15.30
N GLN A 135 4.10 -12.82 -16.12
CA GLN A 135 2.82 -13.50 -16.37
C GLN A 135 3.01 -14.75 -17.21
#